data_57e9d993f10482547d880b36ddfef96f
#
_entry.id   57e9d993f10482547d880b36ddfef96f
#
_cell.length_a   1.000
_cell.length_b   1.000
_cell.length_c   1.000
_cell.angle_alpha   90.00
_cell.angle_beta   90.00
_cell.angle_gamma   90.00
#
_symmetry.space_group_name_H-M   'P 1'
#
loop_
_entity.id
_entity.type
_entity.pdbx_description
1 polymer ?
#
loop_
_entity_poly.entity_id
_entity_poly.type
_entity_poly.pdbx_seq_one_letter_code
_entity_poly.pdbx_strand_id
1 'polypeptide(L)'
;MERTAAAARTAPPTPLPDAPEPPGNRTADLLDGMPRQRGPAPSGPPAAVPAPARTLPAPRAWRLLPTPTGTPFTFGYAALLAVTSLLASFADPSLVHALQQGSSTDVAHLAGAPGAVLVASALWIAGGAVSPYVLGFLLVLTALERRVGALHAAGVFLLGHVLATLATEVPVGLAVLAGQLPVTSLHRLDYGISFGVATVTGALAGLVARRLRWILLALFGAMVAGDLIEFADPMTDWGHLIALAVGIATWPLVRRRDRTAAPAVVRTG
;
A
#
# COMPACT_ATOMS: atom_id res chain seq x y z
N MET A 1 -4.10 -56.41 -29.08
CA MET A 1 -2.74 -56.51 -29.67
C MET A 1 -1.76 -55.87 -28.73
N GLU A 2 -1.18 -56.75 -27.93
CA GLU A 2 -0.08 -56.40 -26.98
C GLU A 2 1.20 -56.11 -27.75
N ARG A 3 1.98 -55.13 -27.27
CA ARG A 3 3.44 -55.16 -27.43
C ARG A 3 4.10 -54.62 -26.17
N THR A 4 4.52 -55.56 -25.38
CA THR A 4 5.49 -55.50 -24.28
C THR A 4 6.84 -54.98 -24.79
N ALA A 5 7.37 -53.92 -24.17
CA ALA A 5 8.75 -53.51 -24.37
C ALA A 5 9.54 -53.84 -23.08
N ALA A 6 10.51 -54.72 -23.21
CA ALA A 6 11.39 -55.25 -22.18
C ALA A 6 12.39 -54.19 -21.68
N ALA A 7 12.55 -54.13 -20.38
CA ALA A 7 13.60 -53.37 -19.71
C ALA A 7 14.93 -54.09 -19.82
N ALA A 8 15.94 -53.49 -20.42
CA ALA A 8 17.33 -53.91 -20.40
C ALA A 8 17.98 -53.56 -19.06
N ARG A 9 18.37 -54.57 -18.27
CA ARG A 9 19.20 -54.42 -17.08
C ARG A 9 20.66 -54.25 -17.51
N THR A 10 21.24 -53.10 -17.20
CA THR A 10 22.71 -52.90 -17.32
C THR A 10 23.40 -53.45 -16.11
N ALA A 11 24.39 -54.34 -16.31
CA ALA A 11 25.25 -54.94 -15.29
C ALA A 11 26.23 -53.91 -14.69
N PRO A 12 26.64 -54.08 -13.42
CA PRO A 12 27.61 -53.17 -12.77
C PRO A 12 29.03 -53.35 -13.35
N PRO A 13 29.85 -52.28 -13.40
CA PRO A 13 31.23 -52.36 -13.88
C PRO A 13 32.12 -53.09 -12.92
N THR A 14 33.05 -53.91 -13.46
CA THR A 14 34.10 -54.64 -12.78
C THR A 14 35.14 -53.68 -12.15
N PRO A 15 35.62 -53.92 -10.93
CA PRO A 15 36.68 -53.10 -10.33
C PRO A 15 38.02 -53.26 -11.04
N LEU A 16 38.70 -52.15 -11.28
CA LEU A 16 40.08 -52.10 -11.78
C LEU A 16 41.06 -52.55 -10.73
N PRO A 17 42.19 -53.22 -11.09
CA PRO A 17 43.23 -53.62 -10.16
C PRO A 17 44.03 -52.43 -9.62
N ASP A 18 44.41 -52.53 -8.33
CA ASP A 18 45.14 -51.54 -7.58
C ASP A 18 46.46 -51.12 -8.25
N ALA A 19 46.68 -49.80 -8.34
CA ALA A 19 47.95 -49.22 -8.78
C ALA A 19 48.99 -49.37 -7.67
N PRO A 20 50.32 -49.63 -7.98
CA PRO A 20 51.35 -49.80 -6.97
C PRO A 20 51.60 -48.48 -6.21
N GLU A 21 51.78 -48.58 -4.88
CA GLU A 21 52.14 -47.48 -4.00
C GLU A 21 53.47 -46.82 -4.40
N PRO A 22 53.58 -45.46 -4.36
CA PRO A 22 54.86 -44.78 -4.57
C PRO A 22 55.84 -45.06 -3.41
N PRO A 23 57.15 -45.13 -3.67
CA PRO A 23 58.16 -45.43 -2.65
C PRO A 23 58.22 -44.36 -1.58
N GLY A 24 58.14 -44.75 -0.31
CA GLY A 24 58.13 -43.90 0.86
C GLY A 24 59.23 -42.84 0.87
N ASN A 25 58.82 -41.62 1.22
CA ASN A 25 59.72 -40.47 1.29
C ASN A 25 60.69 -40.57 2.45
N ARG A 26 61.91 -41.10 2.17
CA ARG A 26 63.00 -41.26 3.13
C ARG A 26 63.56 -39.96 3.72
N THR A 27 63.04 -38.80 3.29
CA THR A 27 63.50 -37.53 3.86
C THR A 27 62.76 -37.11 5.13
N ALA A 28 61.68 -37.79 5.51
CA ALA A 28 60.93 -37.48 6.74
C ALA A 28 61.71 -38.02 7.99
N ASP A 29 62.48 -39.08 7.83
CA ASP A 29 63.20 -39.75 8.95
C ASP A 29 64.45 -38.99 9.43
N LEU A 30 65.01 -38.09 8.63
CA LEU A 30 66.19 -37.29 8.95
C LEU A 30 65.93 -36.07 9.81
N LEU A 31 64.67 -35.70 9.98
CA LEU A 31 64.29 -34.49 10.71
C LEU A 31 63.73 -34.76 12.13
N ASP A 32 63.69 -36.04 12.55
CA ASP A 32 63.07 -36.42 13.82
C ASP A 32 63.95 -36.12 15.06
N GLY A 33 65.20 -35.65 14.86
CA GLY A 33 66.08 -35.23 15.92
C GLY A 33 66.27 -33.72 16.12
N MET A 34 65.62 -32.86 15.36
CA MET A 34 65.81 -31.45 15.51
C MET A 34 64.83 -30.82 16.55
N PRO A 35 65.35 -30.00 17.49
CA PRO A 35 64.48 -29.28 18.41
C PRO A 35 63.50 -28.39 17.59
N ARG A 36 62.20 -28.71 17.61
CA ARG A 36 61.19 -27.85 17.02
C ARG A 36 61.18 -26.51 17.77
N GLN A 37 61.65 -25.44 17.13
CA GLN A 37 61.43 -24.09 17.63
C GLN A 37 59.93 -23.90 17.79
N ARG A 38 59.48 -23.65 19.04
CA ARG A 38 58.15 -23.22 19.35
C ARG A 38 57.97 -21.86 18.67
N GLY A 39 57.29 -21.84 17.51
CA GLY A 39 56.82 -20.59 16.92
C GLY A 39 55.94 -19.86 17.94
N PRO A 40 55.86 -18.53 17.84
CA PRO A 40 54.96 -17.75 18.71
C PRO A 40 53.57 -18.36 18.64
N ALA A 41 52.93 -18.55 19.80
CA ALA A 41 51.57 -19.08 19.90
C ALA A 41 50.65 -18.28 18.94
N PRO A 42 49.76 -18.96 18.19
CA PRO A 42 48.84 -18.25 17.33
C PRO A 42 48.08 -17.22 18.20
N SER A 43 48.29 -15.95 17.92
CA SER A 43 47.52 -14.86 18.50
C SER A 43 46.07 -15.23 18.32
N GLY A 44 45.30 -15.34 19.41
CA GLY A 44 43.87 -15.63 19.35
C GLY A 44 43.20 -14.73 18.32
N PRO A 45 42.05 -15.13 17.77
CA PRO A 45 41.37 -14.33 16.79
C PRO A 45 41.28 -12.89 17.30
N PRO A 46 41.59 -11.88 16.46
CA PRO A 46 41.51 -10.48 16.88
C PRO A 46 40.14 -10.25 17.47
N ALA A 47 40.12 -9.71 18.70
CA ALA A 47 38.86 -9.37 19.36
C ALA A 47 37.99 -8.63 18.36
N ALA A 48 36.83 -9.18 18.03
CA ALA A 48 35.89 -8.58 17.07
C ALA A 48 35.60 -7.17 17.58
N VAL A 49 36.16 -6.18 16.90
CA VAL A 49 35.82 -4.78 17.15
C VAL A 49 34.31 -4.71 16.96
N PRO A 50 33.52 -4.31 17.99
CA PRO A 50 32.08 -4.20 17.84
C PRO A 50 31.82 -3.31 16.63
N ALA A 51 31.18 -3.87 15.60
CA ALA A 51 30.77 -3.09 14.46
C ALA A 51 29.95 -1.89 15.00
N PRO A 52 30.25 -0.65 14.59
CA PRO A 52 29.50 0.51 15.08
C PRO A 52 28.02 0.22 14.86
N ALA A 53 27.24 0.27 15.94
CA ALA A 53 25.80 0.09 15.88
C ALA A 53 25.30 0.99 14.75
N ARG A 54 24.80 0.39 13.67
CA ARG A 54 24.15 1.14 12.58
C ARG A 54 22.95 1.86 13.22
N THR A 55 23.17 3.10 13.63
CA THR A 55 22.07 4.01 13.97
C THR A 55 21.23 4.13 12.72
N LEU A 56 20.07 3.46 12.73
CA LEU A 56 19.09 3.67 11.69
C LEU A 56 18.80 5.18 11.64
N PRO A 57 19.00 5.85 10.50
CA PRO A 57 18.74 7.28 10.43
C PRO A 57 17.28 7.49 10.86
N ALA A 58 17.07 8.38 11.83
CA ALA A 58 15.74 8.74 12.27
C ALA A 58 14.87 9.07 11.05
N PRO A 59 13.63 8.55 10.98
CA PRO A 59 12.75 8.85 9.86
C PRO A 59 12.61 10.36 9.77
N ARG A 60 13.12 10.94 8.70
CA ARG A 60 13.02 12.38 8.47
C ARG A 60 11.54 12.69 8.26
N ALA A 61 10.93 13.42 9.19
CA ALA A 61 9.48 13.71 9.20
C ALA A 61 8.98 14.33 7.87
N TRP A 62 9.82 15.12 7.18
CA TRP A 62 9.49 15.68 5.88
C TRP A 62 9.26 14.63 4.77
N ARG A 63 9.77 13.38 4.94
CA ARG A 63 9.47 12.27 4.02
C ARG A 63 8.02 11.80 4.13
N LEU A 64 7.26 12.21 5.12
CA LEU A 64 5.84 11.91 5.23
C LEU A 64 4.98 12.85 4.40
N LEU A 65 5.51 14.00 3.98
CA LEU A 65 4.80 14.98 3.17
C LEU A 65 4.98 14.72 1.65
N PRO A 66 3.98 15.09 0.83
CA PRO A 66 4.08 14.94 -0.62
C PRO A 66 5.15 15.86 -1.21
N THR A 67 5.80 15.40 -2.27
CA THR A 67 6.81 16.18 -3.00
C THR A 67 6.58 16.07 -4.50
N PRO A 68 6.91 17.11 -5.30
CA PRO A 68 6.66 17.11 -6.75
C PRO A 68 7.31 15.93 -7.48
N THR A 69 8.52 15.55 -7.06
CA THR A 69 9.30 14.49 -7.71
C THR A 69 9.07 13.10 -7.11
N GLY A 70 8.79 13.03 -5.80
CA GLY A 70 8.65 11.75 -5.10
C GLY A 70 7.23 11.20 -5.07
N THR A 71 6.23 12.08 -5.11
CA THR A 71 4.80 11.75 -5.05
C THR A 71 3.99 12.76 -5.87
N PRO A 72 4.20 12.79 -7.21
CA PRO A 72 3.61 13.80 -8.08
C PRO A 72 2.08 13.81 -8.07
N PHE A 73 1.43 12.65 -7.96
CA PHE A 73 -0.02 12.56 -7.88
C PHE A 73 -0.53 13.22 -6.59
N THR A 74 -0.04 12.79 -5.43
CA THR A 74 -0.47 13.35 -4.14
C THR A 74 -0.15 14.83 -4.05
N PHE A 75 1.03 15.26 -4.55
CA PHE A 75 1.42 16.68 -4.54
C PHE A 75 0.51 17.53 -5.42
N GLY A 76 0.28 17.14 -6.67
CA GLY A 76 -0.58 17.87 -7.59
C GLY A 76 -2.04 17.91 -7.12
N TYR A 77 -2.52 16.78 -6.59
CA TYR A 77 -3.88 16.71 -6.05
C TYR A 77 -4.04 17.54 -4.76
N ALA A 78 -3.04 17.54 -3.86
CA ALA A 78 -3.03 18.42 -2.69
C ALA A 78 -3.06 19.91 -3.07
N ALA A 79 -2.29 20.30 -4.11
CA ALA A 79 -2.33 21.67 -4.63
C ALA A 79 -3.72 22.04 -5.17
N LEU A 80 -4.37 21.14 -5.90
CA LEU A 80 -5.72 21.33 -6.40
C LEU A 80 -6.74 21.48 -5.26
N LEU A 81 -6.68 20.60 -4.26
CA LEU A 81 -7.53 20.68 -3.06
C LEU A 81 -7.28 21.96 -2.24
N ALA A 82 -6.03 22.44 -2.21
CA ALA A 82 -5.73 23.72 -1.58
C ALA A 82 -6.42 24.88 -2.31
N VAL A 83 -6.41 24.89 -3.64
CA VAL A 83 -7.10 25.90 -4.45
C VAL A 83 -8.62 25.87 -4.19
N THR A 84 -9.25 24.70 -4.24
CA THR A 84 -10.69 24.57 -3.97
C THR A 84 -11.05 24.92 -2.52
N SER A 85 -10.17 24.58 -1.55
CA SER A 85 -10.36 24.98 -0.14
C SER A 85 -10.23 26.49 0.06
N LEU A 86 -9.30 27.16 -0.64
CA LEU A 86 -9.21 28.63 -0.63
C LEU A 86 -10.45 29.25 -1.26
N LEU A 87 -10.90 28.72 -2.40
CA LEU A 87 -12.16 29.16 -3.01
C LEU A 87 -13.32 29.03 -2.02
N ALA A 88 -13.46 27.87 -1.36
CA ALA A 88 -14.50 27.63 -0.37
C ALA A 88 -14.42 28.56 0.85
N SER A 89 -13.21 29.05 1.19
CA SER A 89 -12.99 29.91 2.36
C SER A 89 -13.23 31.40 2.07
N PHE A 90 -13.02 31.84 0.84
CA PHE A 90 -13.00 33.27 0.49
C PHE A 90 -14.06 33.69 -0.53
N ALA A 91 -14.65 32.76 -1.28
CA ALA A 91 -15.72 33.09 -2.21
C ALA A 91 -17.08 33.29 -1.48
N ASP A 92 -18.03 33.84 -2.19
CA ASP A 92 -19.40 34.00 -1.68
C ASP A 92 -20.00 32.63 -1.30
N PRO A 93 -20.55 32.48 -0.07
CA PRO A 93 -21.10 31.22 0.40
C PRO A 93 -22.17 30.62 -0.51
N SER A 94 -22.98 31.42 -1.17
CA SER A 94 -24.02 30.94 -2.09
C SER A 94 -23.41 30.34 -3.35
N LEU A 95 -22.32 30.93 -3.86
CA LEU A 95 -21.54 30.38 -4.98
C LEU A 95 -20.90 29.05 -4.60
N VAL A 96 -20.25 29.00 -3.43
CA VAL A 96 -19.60 27.76 -2.93
C VAL A 96 -20.63 26.65 -2.82
N HIS A 97 -21.78 26.93 -2.20
CA HIS A 97 -22.87 25.96 -2.06
C HIS A 97 -23.37 25.47 -3.42
N ALA A 98 -23.59 26.39 -4.38
CA ALA A 98 -24.03 26.03 -5.73
C ALA A 98 -23.01 25.15 -6.46
N LEU A 99 -21.71 25.43 -6.31
CA LEU A 99 -20.61 24.59 -6.87
C LEU A 99 -20.57 23.21 -6.23
N GLN A 100 -20.68 23.13 -4.92
CA GLN A 100 -20.70 21.85 -4.18
C GLN A 100 -21.94 21.04 -4.56
N GLN A 101 -23.12 21.67 -4.63
CA GLN A 101 -24.35 21.01 -5.05
C GLN A 101 -24.25 20.50 -6.50
N GLY A 102 -23.73 21.31 -7.43
CA GLY A 102 -23.56 20.91 -8.83
C GLY A 102 -22.47 19.84 -9.05
N SER A 103 -21.59 19.64 -8.08
CA SER A 103 -20.57 18.57 -8.08
C SER A 103 -20.92 17.39 -7.17
N SER A 104 -22.11 17.39 -6.57
CA SER A 104 -22.59 16.31 -5.71
C SER A 104 -22.74 15.00 -6.47
N THR A 105 -22.31 13.90 -5.86
CA THR A 105 -22.48 12.54 -6.38
C THR A 105 -23.82 11.92 -6.02
N ASP A 106 -24.83 12.74 -5.80
CA ASP A 106 -26.20 12.26 -5.59
C ASP A 106 -26.77 11.54 -6.83
N VAL A 107 -27.87 10.81 -6.63
CA VAL A 107 -28.49 9.98 -7.67
C VAL A 107 -28.87 10.78 -8.92
N ALA A 108 -29.39 12.01 -8.75
CA ALA A 108 -29.86 12.83 -9.88
C ALA A 108 -28.68 13.27 -10.77
N HIS A 109 -27.58 13.72 -10.16
CA HIS A 109 -26.38 14.12 -10.90
C HIS A 109 -25.65 12.92 -11.50
N LEU A 110 -25.56 11.78 -10.77
CA LEU A 110 -24.99 10.54 -11.31
C LEU A 110 -25.76 10.00 -12.51
N ALA A 111 -27.08 10.12 -12.53
CA ALA A 111 -27.89 9.71 -13.68
C ALA A 111 -27.67 10.61 -14.91
N GLY A 112 -27.39 11.90 -14.69
CA GLY A 112 -27.18 12.88 -15.76
C GLY A 112 -25.77 12.92 -16.33
N ALA A 113 -24.74 12.95 -15.46
CA ALA A 113 -23.35 13.15 -15.85
C ALA A 113 -22.36 12.40 -14.93
N PRO A 114 -22.39 11.06 -14.88
CA PRO A 114 -21.68 10.28 -13.87
C PRO A 114 -20.17 10.55 -13.82
N GLY A 115 -19.52 10.62 -14.98
CA GLY A 115 -18.08 10.87 -15.05
C GLY A 115 -17.69 12.27 -14.54
N ALA A 116 -18.48 13.28 -14.87
CA ALA A 116 -18.21 14.65 -14.46
C ALA A 116 -18.37 14.83 -12.95
N VAL A 117 -19.45 14.32 -12.36
CA VAL A 117 -19.71 14.49 -10.92
C VAL A 117 -18.78 13.64 -10.07
N LEU A 118 -18.40 12.44 -10.49
CA LEU A 118 -17.40 11.62 -9.80
C LEU A 118 -16.03 12.30 -9.72
N VAL A 119 -15.63 13.05 -10.75
CA VAL A 119 -14.40 13.84 -10.72
C VAL A 119 -14.59 15.10 -9.91
N ALA A 120 -15.68 15.85 -10.13
CA ALA A 120 -15.92 17.14 -9.50
C ALA A 120 -16.13 17.01 -7.98
N SER A 121 -16.83 15.98 -7.51
CA SER A 121 -17.04 15.74 -6.07
C SER A 121 -15.73 15.49 -5.34
N ALA A 122 -14.79 14.81 -5.97
CA ALA A 122 -13.47 14.53 -5.41
C ALA A 122 -12.56 15.79 -5.32
N LEU A 123 -12.99 16.94 -5.81
CA LEU A 123 -12.24 18.20 -5.71
C LEU A 123 -12.54 18.98 -4.43
N TRP A 124 -13.39 18.48 -3.55
CA TRP A 124 -13.78 19.14 -2.31
C TRP A 124 -13.34 18.36 -1.08
N ILE A 125 -13.19 19.08 0.03
CA ILE A 125 -12.93 18.50 1.34
C ILE A 125 -14.17 18.78 2.21
N ALA A 126 -14.95 17.74 2.47
CA ALA A 126 -16.04 17.82 3.43
C ALA A 126 -15.51 18.11 4.83
N GLY A 127 -16.14 19.07 5.53
CA GLY A 127 -15.64 19.56 6.81
C GLY A 127 -14.46 20.54 6.73
N GLY A 128 -14.03 20.94 5.51
CA GLY A 128 -13.00 21.95 5.29
C GLY A 128 -11.57 21.50 5.65
N ALA A 129 -10.66 22.46 5.75
CA ALA A 129 -9.23 22.22 5.92
C ALA A 129 -8.83 21.54 7.26
N VAL A 130 -9.70 21.58 8.26
CA VAL A 130 -9.48 20.95 9.58
C VAL A 130 -10.01 19.51 9.65
N SER A 131 -10.63 19.03 8.57
CA SER A 131 -11.14 17.67 8.48
C SER A 131 -10.02 16.63 8.72
N PRO A 132 -10.24 15.55 9.51
CA PRO A 132 -9.26 14.49 9.71
C PRO A 132 -8.87 13.79 8.41
N TYR A 133 -9.74 13.85 7.40
CA TYR A 133 -9.46 13.31 6.06
C TYR A 133 -8.34 14.06 5.33
N VAL A 134 -8.07 15.33 5.64
CA VAL A 134 -6.92 16.08 5.09
C VAL A 134 -5.61 15.44 5.53
N LEU A 135 -5.48 15.17 6.83
CA LEU A 135 -4.27 14.53 7.37
C LEU A 135 -4.13 13.12 6.81
N GLY A 136 -5.20 12.34 6.78
CA GLY A 136 -5.24 11.02 6.16
C GLY A 136 -4.83 11.07 4.70
N PHE A 137 -5.37 12.00 3.92
CA PHE A 137 -5.00 12.23 2.53
C PHE A 137 -3.50 12.49 2.39
N LEU A 138 -2.96 13.48 3.09
CA LEU A 138 -1.56 13.85 2.97
C LEU A 138 -0.60 12.71 3.37
N LEU A 139 -0.86 12.03 4.48
CA LEU A 139 0.06 11.02 5.01
C LEU A 139 -0.13 9.65 4.33
N VAL A 140 -1.38 9.19 4.22
CA VAL A 140 -1.67 7.83 3.77
C VAL A 140 -1.51 7.70 2.27
N LEU A 141 -2.00 8.68 1.48
CA LEU A 141 -1.84 8.67 0.04
C LEU A 141 -0.37 8.86 -0.36
N THR A 142 0.37 9.77 0.30
CA THR A 142 1.82 9.93 0.12
C THR A 142 2.56 8.61 0.39
N ALA A 143 2.23 7.93 1.48
CA ALA A 143 2.85 6.66 1.84
C ALA A 143 2.53 5.54 0.84
N LEU A 144 1.29 5.49 0.34
CA LEU A 144 0.88 4.53 -0.69
C LEU A 144 1.60 4.81 -2.01
N GLU A 145 1.56 6.07 -2.49
CA GLU A 145 2.18 6.45 -3.75
C GLU A 145 3.68 6.15 -3.80
N ARG A 146 4.40 6.38 -2.70
CA ARG A 146 5.83 6.02 -2.59
C ARG A 146 6.11 4.54 -2.74
N ARG A 147 5.13 3.69 -2.45
CA ARG A 147 5.27 2.23 -2.53
C ARG A 147 4.87 1.66 -3.88
N VAL A 148 3.77 2.15 -4.43
CA VAL A 148 3.17 1.54 -5.63
C VAL A 148 3.26 2.43 -6.87
N GLY A 149 3.71 3.69 -6.72
CA GLY A 149 3.78 4.69 -7.78
C GLY A 149 2.47 5.44 -8.00
N ALA A 150 2.57 6.60 -8.70
CA ALA A 150 1.49 7.57 -8.88
C ALA A 150 0.22 6.96 -9.51
N LEU A 151 0.36 6.26 -10.64
CA LEU A 151 -0.79 5.69 -11.37
C LEU A 151 -1.56 4.65 -10.55
N HIS A 152 -0.85 3.82 -9.77
CA HIS A 152 -1.50 2.80 -8.93
C HIS A 152 -2.15 3.42 -7.70
N ALA A 153 -1.53 4.42 -7.09
CA ALA A 153 -2.11 5.15 -5.98
C ALA A 153 -3.39 5.90 -6.42
N ALA A 154 -3.33 6.58 -7.57
CA ALA A 154 -4.49 7.23 -8.18
C ALA A 154 -5.59 6.22 -8.51
N GLY A 155 -5.23 5.08 -9.12
CA GLY A 155 -6.19 4.04 -9.45
C GLY A 155 -6.89 3.44 -8.23
N VAL A 156 -6.16 3.19 -7.14
CA VAL A 156 -6.74 2.71 -5.87
C VAL A 156 -7.67 3.75 -5.26
N PHE A 157 -7.26 5.02 -5.23
CA PHE A 157 -8.07 6.12 -4.73
C PHE A 157 -9.38 6.24 -5.51
N LEU A 158 -9.30 6.34 -6.84
CA LEU A 158 -10.47 6.49 -7.71
C LEU A 158 -11.39 5.25 -7.67
N LEU A 159 -10.81 4.04 -7.64
CA LEU A 159 -11.60 2.81 -7.53
C LEU A 159 -12.49 2.84 -6.29
N GLY A 160 -11.92 3.20 -5.14
CA GLY A 160 -12.68 3.27 -3.91
C GLY A 160 -13.71 4.40 -3.91
N HIS A 161 -13.33 5.56 -4.39
CA HIS A 161 -14.25 6.68 -4.54
C HIS A 161 -15.46 6.30 -5.38
N VAL A 162 -15.26 5.74 -6.57
CA VAL A 162 -16.33 5.32 -7.48
C VAL A 162 -17.19 4.19 -6.87
N LEU A 163 -16.56 3.12 -6.37
CA LEU A 163 -17.30 1.97 -5.88
C LEU A 163 -18.09 2.29 -4.60
N ALA A 164 -17.53 3.08 -3.69
CA ALA A 164 -18.24 3.47 -2.47
C ALA A 164 -19.42 4.39 -2.81
N THR A 165 -19.21 5.40 -3.66
CA THR A 165 -20.30 6.27 -4.15
C THR A 165 -21.43 5.46 -4.80
N LEU A 166 -21.11 4.54 -5.71
CA LEU A 166 -22.14 3.71 -6.33
C LEU A 166 -22.84 2.79 -5.32
N ALA A 167 -22.10 2.28 -4.34
CA ALA A 167 -22.66 1.40 -3.30
C ALA A 167 -23.58 2.15 -2.33
N THR A 168 -23.44 3.46 -2.18
CA THR A 168 -24.33 4.30 -1.39
C THR A 168 -25.50 4.85 -2.21
N GLU A 169 -25.24 5.38 -3.40
CA GLU A 169 -26.25 6.09 -4.17
C GLU A 169 -27.19 5.17 -4.98
N VAL A 170 -26.70 4.03 -5.50
CA VAL A 170 -27.56 3.08 -6.23
C VAL A 170 -28.70 2.55 -5.35
N PRO A 171 -28.47 2.10 -4.10
CA PRO A 171 -29.58 1.70 -3.22
C PRO A 171 -30.57 2.83 -2.92
N VAL A 172 -30.12 4.08 -2.77
CA VAL A 172 -30.99 5.24 -2.60
C VAL A 172 -31.89 5.42 -3.82
N GLY A 173 -31.33 5.41 -5.03
CA GLY A 173 -32.09 5.49 -6.28
C GLY A 173 -33.14 4.38 -6.41
N LEU A 174 -32.75 3.14 -6.12
CA LEU A 174 -33.67 1.99 -6.14
C LEU A 174 -34.78 2.09 -5.10
N ALA A 175 -34.47 2.59 -3.89
CA ALA A 175 -35.47 2.79 -2.83
C ALA A 175 -36.47 3.90 -3.20
N VAL A 176 -36.03 4.97 -3.88
CA VAL A 176 -36.94 6.00 -4.40
C VAL A 176 -37.82 5.42 -5.53
N LEU A 177 -37.26 4.67 -6.46
CA LEU A 177 -38.04 4.00 -7.52
C LEU A 177 -39.07 3.00 -6.95
N ALA A 178 -38.75 2.35 -5.83
CA ALA A 178 -39.66 1.43 -5.14
C ALA A 178 -40.69 2.17 -4.24
N GLY A 179 -40.66 3.49 -4.19
CA GLY A 179 -41.56 4.30 -3.35
C GLY A 179 -41.25 4.21 -1.83
N GLN A 180 -40.08 3.71 -1.44
CA GLN A 180 -39.65 3.57 -0.05
C GLN A 180 -38.99 4.86 0.49
N LEU A 181 -38.43 5.69 -0.38
CA LEU A 181 -37.85 6.98 -0.04
C LEU A 181 -38.50 8.10 -0.85
N PRO A 182 -38.57 9.33 -0.31
CA PRO A 182 -39.08 10.47 -1.04
C PRO A 182 -38.14 10.88 -2.18
N VAL A 183 -38.68 11.51 -3.23
CA VAL A 183 -37.89 11.98 -4.40
C VAL A 183 -36.79 12.98 -3.98
N THR A 184 -36.99 13.73 -2.92
CA THR A 184 -35.96 14.62 -2.34
C THR A 184 -34.66 13.92 -1.97
N SER A 185 -34.69 12.59 -1.69
CA SER A 185 -33.53 11.79 -1.40
C SER A 185 -32.57 11.65 -2.61
N LEU A 186 -33.04 11.91 -3.83
CA LEU A 186 -32.22 11.91 -5.05
C LEU A 186 -31.23 13.08 -5.11
N HIS A 187 -31.39 14.11 -4.27
CA HIS A 187 -30.56 15.32 -4.23
C HIS A 187 -29.82 15.47 -2.90
N ARG A 188 -29.45 14.37 -2.27
CA ARG A 188 -28.62 14.36 -1.07
C ARG A 188 -27.24 14.91 -1.40
N LEU A 189 -26.78 15.91 -0.64
CA LEU A 189 -25.46 16.49 -0.85
C LEU A 189 -24.37 15.46 -0.46
N ASP A 190 -23.64 14.96 -1.45
CA ASP A 190 -22.53 14.02 -1.27
C ASP A 190 -21.33 14.44 -2.12
N TYR A 191 -20.24 14.82 -1.45
CA TYR A 191 -18.98 15.19 -2.08
C TYR A 191 -17.80 15.00 -1.13
N GLY A 192 -16.61 14.88 -1.67
CA GLY A 192 -15.36 14.90 -0.90
C GLY A 192 -14.42 13.75 -1.20
N ILE A 193 -13.22 13.90 -0.67
CA ILE A 193 -12.12 12.96 -0.84
C ILE A 193 -12.22 11.73 0.08
N SER A 194 -13.16 11.70 1.01
CA SER A 194 -13.17 10.79 2.16
C SER A 194 -13.21 9.31 1.77
N PHE A 195 -14.01 8.90 0.79
CA PHE A 195 -14.05 7.52 0.30
C PHE A 195 -12.72 7.09 -0.32
N GLY A 196 -12.07 7.99 -1.08
CA GLY A 196 -10.74 7.74 -1.60
C GLY A 196 -9.71 7.55 -0.49
N VAL A 197 -9.75 8.40 0.55
CA VAL A 197 -8.87 8.31 1.73
C VAL A 197 -9.10 7.01 2.51
N ALA A 198 -10.35 6.62 2.72
CA ALA A 198 -10.70 5.34 3.35
C ALA A 198 -10.10 4.15 2.58
N THR A 199 -10.24 4.17 1.24
CA THR A 199 -9.71 3.11 0.38
C THR A 199 -8.20 3.03 0.41
N VAL A 200 -7.48 4.16 0.29
CA VAL A 200 -6.02 4.15 0.36
C VAL A 200 -5.51 3.77 1.74
N THR A 201 -6.27 4.06 2.82
CA THR A 201 -5.96 3.59 4.18
C THR A 201 -6.04 2.06 4.25
N GLY A 202 -7.13 1.47 3.74
CA GLY A 202 -7.27 0.02 3.62
C GLY A 202 -6.15 -0.61 2.80
N ALA A 203 -5.82 -0.04 1.63
CA ALA A 203 -4.76 -0.52 0.76
C ALA A 203 -3.37 -0.46 1.41
N LEU A 204 -3.01 0.68 2.02
CA LEU A 204 -1.73 0.88 2.71
C LEU A 204 -1.56 -0.09 3.87
N ALA A 205 -2.63 -0.41 4.59
CA ALA A 205 -2.62 -1.40 5.67
C ALA A 205 -2.08 -2.77 5.20
N GLY A 206 -2.25 -3.11 3.91
CA GLY A 206 -1.67 -4.30 3.29
C GLY A 206 -0.15 -4.29 3.14
N LEU A 207 0.48 -3.12 3.13
CA LEU A 207 1.90 -2.91 2.83
C LEU A 207 2.76 -2.64 4.08
N VAL A 208 2.16 -2.25 5.18
CA VAL A 208 2.86 -1.90 6.41
C VAL A 208 3.04 -3.09 7.34
N ALA A 209 3.94 -2.97 8.33
CA ALA A 209 4.17 -3.97 9.36
C ALA A 209 2.88 -4.32 10.11
N ARG A 210 2.78 -5.58 10.59
CA ARG A 210 1.55 -6.11 11.21
C ARG A 210 1.00 -5.21 12.33
N ARG A 211 1.85 -4.67 13.19
CA ARG A 211 1.40 -3.77 14.28
C ARG A 211 0.79 -2.48 13.72
N LEU A 212 1.49 -1.82 12.79
CA LEU A 212 1.02 -0.57 12.17
C LEU A 212 -0.26 -0.78 11.36
N ARG A 213 -0.40 -1.94 10.69
CA ARG A 213 -1.64 -2.33 9.99
C ARG A 213 -2.84 -2.25 10.90
N TRP A 214 -2.77 -2.94 12.05
CA TRP A 214 -3.89 -2.99 12.98
C TRP A 214 -4.16 -1.63 13.64
N ILE A 215 -3.11 -0.82 13.88
CA ILE A 215 -3.27 0.56 14.37
C ILE A 215 -4.03 1.40 13.35
N LEU A 216 -3.62 1.38 12.06
CA LEU A 216 -4.31 2.13 11.01
C LEU A 216 -5.76 1.72 10.86
N LEU A 217 -6.04 0.42 10.79
CA LEU A 217 -7.40 -0.09 10.63
C LEU A 217 -8.25 0.19 11.87
N ALA A 218 -7.70 0.06 13.08
CA ALA A 218 -8.42 0.34 14.32
C ALA A 218 -8.72 1.83 14.48
N LEU A 219 -7.76 2.72 14.21
CA LEU A 219 -7.97 4.17 14.30
C LEU A 219 -9.03 4.64 13.29
N PHE A 220 -8.91 4.20 12.03
CA PHE A 220 -9.88 4.58 11.01
C PHE A 220 -11.25 3.95 11.30
N GLY A 221 -11.30 2.68 11.67
CA GLY A 221 -12.53 2.00 12.03
C GLY A 221 -13.22 2.60 13.25
N ALA A 222 -12.45 3.03 14.27
CA ALA A 222 -13.01 3.70 15.45
C ALA A 222 -13.59 5.09 15.10
N MET A 223 -12.93 5.83 14.18
CA MET A 223 -13.44 7.11 13.69
C MET A 223 -14.80 6.90 12.99
N VAL A 224 -14.87 5.99 12.02
CA VAL A 224 -16.12 5.72 11.28
C VAL A 224 -17.20 5.13 12.19
N ALA A 225 -16.82 4.30 13.16
CA ALA A 225 -17.79 3.77 14.15
C ALA A 225 -18.35 4.89 15.04
N GLY A 226 -17.53 5.88 15.40
CA GLY A 226 -17.98 7.08 16.10
C GLY A 226 -19.02 7.86 15.30
N ASP A 227 -18.69 8.16 14.03
CA ASP A 227 -19.57 8.87 13.10
C ASP A 227 -20.90 8.10 12.92
N LEU A 228 -20.84 6.78 12.79
CA LEU A 228 -22.03 5.93 12.65
C LEU A 228 -22.90 5.90 13.94
N ILE A 229 -22.29 6.01 15.13
CA ILE A 229 -23.02 6.09 16.39
C ILE A 229 -23.73 7.45 16.52
N GLU A 230 -23.10 8.54 16.07
CA GLU A 230 -23.71 9.86 16.02
C GLU A 230 -24.91 9.91 15.05
N PHE A 231 -24.94 9.01 14.06
CA PHE A 231 -26.02 8.82 13.10
C PHE A 231 -26.41 10.09 12.33
N ALA A 232 -25.43 10.97 12.09
CA ALA A 232 -25.65 12.22 11.37
C ALA A 232 -25.82 12.01 9.85
N ASP A 233 -25.00 11.14 9.23
CA ASP A 233 -25.12 10.72 7.84
C ASP A 233 -24.75 9.24 7.66
N PRO A 234 -25.63 8.32 8.05
CA PRO A 234 -25.35 6.89 8.05
C PRO A 234 -25.02 6.33 6.67
N MET A 235 -25.49 6.95 5.57
CA MET A 235 -25.15 6.47 4.23
C MET A 235 -23.70 6.72 3.91
N THR A 236 -23.17 7.92 4.21
CA THR A 236 -21.74 8.25 4.03
C THR A 236 -20.87 7.38 4.95
N ASP A 237 -21.31 7.12 6.19
CA ASP A 237 -20.55 6.28 7.13
C ASP A 237 -20.44 4.84 6.64
N TRP A 238 -21.54 4.25 6.14
CA TRP A 238 -21.48 2.96 5.43
C TRP A 238 -20.59 2.99 4.22
N GLY A 239 -20.62 4.08 3.45
CA GLY A 239 -19.71 4.30 2.32
C GLY A 239 -18.23 4.25 2.72
N HIS A 240 -17.85 4.81 3.88
CA HIS A 240 -16.49 4.73 4.42
C HIS A 240 -16.07 3.29 4.74
N LEU A 241 -16.95 2.48 5.32
CA LEU A 241 -16.68 1.06 5.60
C LEU A 241 -16.51 0.26 4.30
N ILE A 242 -17.36 0.50 3.32
CA ILE A 242 -17.25 -0.12 1.99
C ILE A 242 -15.94 0.30 1.32
N ALA A 243 -15.60 1.59 1.33
CA ALA A 243 -14.37 2.12 0.78
C ALA A 243 -13.13 1.48 1.43
N LEU A 244 -13.12 1.36 2.75
CA LEU A 244 -12.06 0.67 3.49
C LEU A 244 -11.94 -0.81 3.07
N ALA A 245 -13.06 -1.51 2.94
CA ALA A 245 -13.10 -2.91 2.49
C ALA A 245 -12.59 -3.07 1.05
N VAL A 246 -12.95 -2.15 0.13
CA VAL A 246 -12.40 -2.08 -1.22
C VAL A 246 -10.88 -1.94 -1.17
N GLY A 247 -10.36 -1.03 -0.33
CA GLY A 247 -8.92 -0.88 -0.12
C GLY A 247 -8.24 -2.17 0.35
N ILE A 248 -8.83 -2.88 1.31
CA ILE A 248 -8.34 -4.17 1.77
C ILE A 248 -8.35 -5.21 0.64
N ALA A 249 -9.38 -5.23 -0.17
CA ALA A 249 -9.49 -6.13 -1.33
C ALA A 249 -8.38 -5.90 -2.38
N THR A 250 -7.79 -4.70 -2.44
CA THR A 250 -6.66 -4.42 -3.35
C THR A 250 -5.31 -4.99 -2.88
N TRP A 251 -5.20 -5.62 -1.70
CA TRP A 251 -3.92 -6.12 -1.17
C TRP A 251 -3.12 -7.01 -2.10
N PRO A 252 -3.69 -7.95 -2.85
CA PRO A 252 -2.91 -8.75 -3.79
C PRO A 252 -2.22 -7.88 -4.86
N LEU A 253 -2.94 -6.88 -5.37
CA LEU A 253 -2.45 -5.96 -6.39
C LEU A 253 -1.33 -5.05 -5.85
N VAL A 254 -1.58 -4.34 -4.75
CA VAL A 254 -0.61 -3.40 -4.18
C VAL A 254 0.65 -4.10 -3.68
N ARG A 255 0.54 -5.29 -3.09
CA ARG A 255 1.69 -6.10 -2.67
C ARG A 255 2.53 -6.58 -3.85
N ARG A 256 1.88 -6.97 -4.95
CA ARG A 256 2.59 -7.34 -6.18
C ARG A 256 3.39 -6.16 -6.69
N ARG A 257 2.81 -4.98 -6.72
CA ARG A 257 3.48 -3.75 -7.18
C ARG A 257 4.62 -3.30 -6.26
N ASP A 258 4.41 -3.31 -4.96
CA ASP A 258 5.44 -2.98 -3.97
C ASP A 258 6.70 -3.87 -4.15
N ARG A 259 6.51 -5.16 -4.41
CA ARG A 259 7.62 -6.10 -4.67
C ARG A 259 8.37 -5.80 -5.98
N THR A 260 7.67 -5.39 -7.02
CA THR A 260 8.29 -5.07 -8.33
C THR A 260 8.97 -3.71 -8.32
N ALA A 261 8.55 -2.77 -7.48
CA ALA A 261 9.15 -1.46 -7.32
C ALA A 261 10.41 -1.49 -6.42
N ALA A 262 10.58 -2.52 -5.57
CA ALA A 262 11.78 -2.69 -4.76
C ALA A 262 12.98 -2.99 -5.67
N PRO A 263 14.12 -2.25 -5.58
CA PRO A 263 15.31 -2.53 -6.37
C PRO A 263 15.79 -3.96 -6.07
N ALA A 264 16.12 -4.72 -7.13
CA ALA A 264 16.73 -6.03 -6.98
C ALA A 264 18.03 -5.87 -6.18
N VAL A 265 18.04 -6.38 -4.95
CA VAL A 265 19.27 -6.49 -4.17
C VAL A 265 20.16 -7.45 -4.95
N VAL A 266 21.20 -6.92 -5.61
CA VAL A 266 22.26 -7.72 -6.24
C VAL A 266 22.86 -8.58 -5.12
N ARG A 267 22.52 -9.85 -5.12
CA ARG A 267 23.21 -10.86 -4.33
C ARG A 267 24.55 -11.08 -5.04
N THR A 268 25.55 -10.28 -4.67
CA THR A 268 26.94 -10.67 -4.91
C THR A 268 27.23 -11.80 -3.94
N GLY A 269 27.28 -13.04 -4.51
CA GLY A 269 27.76 -14.23 -3.84
C GLY A 269 29.28 -14.20 -3.66
#